data_80fb0d0c3dd4c4bce0c5f7738918f3f0
#
_entry.id   80fb0d0c3dd4c4bce0c5f7738918f3f0
#
_cell.length_a   1.000
_cell.length_b   1.000
_cell.length_c   1.000
_cell.angle_alpha   90.00
_cell.angle_beta   90.00
_cell.angle_gamma   90.00
#
_symmetry.space_group_name_H-M   'P 1'
#
loop_
_entity.id
_entity.type
_entity.pdbx_description
1 polymer ?
#
loop_
_entity_poly.entity_id
_entity_poly.type
_entity_poly.pdbx_seq_one_letter_code
_entity_poly.pdbx_strand_id
1 'polypeptide(L)'
;MKSLFEEMGGTYRQEGDYLIPNLALPDEPEYQIGKYGRMRRSYLKEHRPVLYASLLTSGTLHRHLAVIDQACNERMEIIVSAMVKQEGVTEALKAADQMEWVRRMNSIRSRAEEIVLTELVYE
;
A
#
# COMPACT_ATOMS: atom_id res chain seq x y z
N MET A 1 -14.18 5.26 -22.69
CA MET A 1 -15.55 4.89 -22.82
C MET A 1 -16.29 5.01 -21.50
N LYS A 2 -17.51 5.29 -21.60
CA LYS A 2 -18.29 5.35 -20.40
C LYS A 2 -18.99 4.06 -20.18
N SER A 3 -19.07 3.67 -18.97
CA SER A 3 -19.82 2.49 -18.67
C SER A 3 -21.25 2.91 -18.60
N LEU A 4 -22.08 1.94 -18.52
CA LEU A 4 -23.48 2.20 -18.36
C LEU A 4 -23.77 3.12 -17.22
N PHE A 5 -23.02 2.97 -16.20
CA PHE A 5 -23.24 3.75 -15.04
C PHE A 5 -23.07 5.23 -15.28
N GLU A 6 -22.08 5.54 -16.04
CA GLU A 6 -21.83 6.91 -16.36
C GLU A 6 -22.94 7.47 -17.18
N GLU A 7 -23.48 6.66 -18.08
CA GLU A 7 -24.56 7.07 -18.91
C GLU A 7 -25.85 7.26 -18.15
N MET A 8 -25.98 6.64 -17.05
CA MET A 8 -27.16 6.78 -16.23
C MET A 8 -27.15 8.07 -15.44
N GLY A 9 -26.25 8.93 -15.75
CA GLY A 9 -26.20 10.19 -15.06
C GLY A 9 -25.49 10.10 -13.74
N GLY A 10 -25.07 8.95 -13.36
CA GLY A 10 -24.26 8.84 -12.21
C GLY A 10 -22.93 9.38 -12.60
N THR A 11 -22.35 10.07 -11.72
CA THR A 11 -21.01 10.44 -11.98
C THR A 11 -20.18 9.31 -11.53
N TYR A 12 -19.19 9.03 -12.31
CA TYR A 12 -18.28 8.08 -11.83
C TYR A 12 -16.99 8.34 -12.48
N ARG A 13 -15.99 7.82 -11.86
CA ARG A 13 -14.67 8.07 -12.29
C ARG A 13 -14.37 7.13 -13.41
N GLN A 14 -13.46 7.54 -14.23
CA GLN A 14 -12.86 6.61 -15.11
C GLN A 14 -11.95 5.76 -14.28
N GLU A 15 -12.24 4.51 -14.25
CA GLU A 15 -11.42 3.61 -13.52
C GLU A 15 -10.79 2.69 -14.53
N GLY A 16 -9.86 3.23 -15.26
CA GLY A 16 -9.23 2.46 -16.28
C GLY A 16 -10.25 2.09 -17.32
N ASP A 17 -10.49 0.87 -17.44
CA ASP A 17 -11.41 0.36 -18.39
C ASP A 17 -12.82 0.39 -17.91
N TYR A 18 -13.01 0.80 -16.71
CA TYR A 18 -14.22 0.47 -16.10
C TYR A 18 -14.68 1.61 -15.30
N LEU A 19 -15.86 1.96 -15.55
CA LEU A 19 -16.39 3.08 -14.87
C LEU A 19 -17.14 2.62 -13.69
N ILE A 20 -16.56 2.94 -12.58
CA ILE A 20 -17.18 2.59 -11.36
C ILE A 20 -18.19 3.63 -11.02
N PRO A 21 -19.38 3.20 -10.82
CA PRO A 21 -20.40 4.12 -10.42
C PRO A 21 -19.99 4.80 -9.17
N ASN A 22 -20.08 6.05 -9.21
CA ASN A 22 -19.92 6.80 -7.99
C ASN A 22 -21.08 6.58 -7.08
N LEU A 23 -21.73 5.52 -7.34
CA LEU A 23 -22.82 5.12 -6.49
C LEU A 23 -22.29 4.26 -5.42
N ALA A 24 -21.02 4.15 -5.34
CA ALA A 24 -20.45 3.42 -4.23
C ALA A 24 -21.28 3.79 -3.03
N LEU A 25 -21.49 2.85 -2.20
CA LEU A 25 -22.36 3.03 -1.06
C LEU A 25 -22.04 4.33 -0.36
N PRO A 26 -23.02 5.18 -0.17
CA PRO A 26 -22.77 6.49 0.40
C PRO A 26 -22.14 6.45 1.77
N ASP A 27 -22.37 5.37 2.49
CA ASP A 27 -21.85 5.26 3.84
C ASP A 27 -20.48 4.65 3.89
N GLU A 28 -19.96 4.23 2.77
CA GLU A 28 -18.67 3.58 2.77
C GLU A 28 -17.57 4.62 2.71
N PRO A 29 -16.64 4.56 3.65
CA PRO A 29 -15.54 5.52 3.63
C PRO A 29 -14.67 5.30 2.42
N GLU A 30 -14.09 6.38 1.97
CA GLU A 30 -13.14 6.30 0.89
C GLU A 30 -11.81 5.92 1.46
N TYR A 31 -11.27 4.80 1.02
CA TYR A 31 -9.98 4.35 1.48
C TYR A 31 -8.91 4.74 0.49
N GLN A 32 -7.85 5.32 1.00
CA GLN A 32 -6.68 5.59 0.18
C GLN A 32 -5.73 4.42 0.31
N ILE A 33 -5.37 3.86 -0.81
CA ILE A 33 -4.51 2.70 -0.83
C ILE A 33 -3.19 3.10 -1.46
N GLY A 34 -2.14 2.93 -0.70
CA GLY A 34 -0.81 3.29 -1.16
C GLY A 34 -0.07 2.13 -1.81
N LYS A 35 1.25 2.26 -1.82
CA LYS A 35 2.12 1.30 -2.47
C LYS A 35 1.92 -0.13 -1.97
N TYR A 36 1.89 -0.31 -0.67
CA TYR A 36 1.82 -1.65 -0.10
C TYR A 36 0.46 -2.29 -0.31
N GLY A 37 -0.59 -1.50 -0.24
CA GLY A 37 -1.92 -2.00 -0.54
C GLY A 37 -2.04 -2.47 -1.97
N ARG A 38 -1.46 -1.71 -2.90
CA ARG A 38 -1.47 -2.11 -4.31
C ARG A 38 -0.66 -3.39 -4.54
N MET A 39 0.46 -3.54 -3.85
CA MET A 39 1.27 -4.74 -3.95
C MET A 39 0.52 -5.96 -3.40
N ARG A 40 -0.17 -5.77 -2.29
CA ARG A 40 -0.99 -6.83 -1.71
C ARG A 40 -2.10 -7.25 -2.67
N ARG A 41 -2.72 -6.28 -3.33
CA ARG A 41 -3.78 -6.58 -4.29
C ARG A 41 -3.26 -7.45 -5.43
N SER A 42 -2.11 -7.08 -5.99
CA SER A 42 -1.49 -7.86 -7.06
C SER A 42 -1.15 -9.26 -6.59
N TYR A 43 -0.61 -9.37 -5.40
CA TYR A 43 -0.27 -10.66 -4.83
C TYR A 43 -1.51 -11.54 -4.67
N LEU A 44 -2.59 -10.98 -4.14
CA LEU A 44 -3.82 -11.74 -3.96
C LEU A 44 -4.39 -12.21 -5.29
N LYS A 45 -4.36 -11.37 -6.30
CA LYS A 45 -4.85 -11.74 -7.62
C LYS A 45 -4.07 -12.90 -8.22
N GLU A 46 -2.77 -12.88 -8.06
CA GLU A 46 -1.90 -13.88 -8.68
C GLU A 46 -1.75 -15.15 -7.87
N HIS A 47 -1.70 -15.03 -6.57
CA HIS A 47 -1.36 -16.15 -5.70
C HIS A 47 -2.48 -16.63 -4.80
N ARG A 48 -3.48 -15.79 -4.60
CA ARG A 48 -4.60 -16.13 -3.75
C ARG A 48 -5.93 -15.74 -4.41
N PRO A 49 -6.22 -16.28 -5.58
CA PRO A 49 -7.40 -15.83 -6.34
C PRO A 49 -8.72 -16.08 -5.62
N VAL A 50 -8.80 -17.14 -4.83
CA VAL A 50 -10.03 -17.43 -4.09
C VAL A 50 -10.27 -16.38 -3.02
N LEU A 51 -9.23 -16.04 -2.28
CA LEU A 51 -9.34 -15.00 -1.28
C LEU A 51 -9.65 -13.65 -1.91
N TYR A 52 -8.99 -13.35 -3.01
CA TYR A 52 -9.24 -12.11 -3.73
C TYR A 52 -10.71 -12.00 -4.15
N ALA A 53 -11.23 -13.06 -4.74
CA ALA A 53 -12.63 -13.09 -5.17
C ALA A 53 -13.58 -12.95 -3.99
N SER A 54 -13.26 -13.59 -2.90
CA SER A 54 -14.09 -13.50 -1.69
C SER A 54 -14.15 -12.09 -1.15
N LEU A 55 -12.99 -11.43 -1.07
CA LEU A 55 -12.93 -10.07 -0.60
C LEU A 55 -13.64 -9.10 -1.53
N LEU A 56 -13.48 -9.33 -2.82
CA LEU A 56 -14.13 -8.50 -3.81
C LEU A 56 -15.65 -8.64 -3.74
N THR A 57 -16.11 -9.87 -3.65
CA THR A 57 -17.54 -10.16 -3.60
C THR A 57 -18.19 -9.63 -2.33
N SER A 58 -17.50 -9.73 -1.23
CA SER A 58 -18.04 -9.24 0.04
C SER A 58 -17.96 -7.74 0.19
N GLY A 59 -17.27 -7.07 -0.74
CA GLY A 59 -17.13 -5.62 -0.69
C GLY A 59 -16.13 -5.14 0.34
N THR A 60 -15.27 -6.02 0.83
CA THR A 60 -14.30 -5.65 1.86
C THR A 60 -12.87 -5.56 1.35
N LEU A 61 -12.68 -5.70 0.05
CA LEU A 61 -11.33 -5.69 -0.51
C LEU A 61 -10.58 -4.39 -0.21
N HIS A 62 -11.22 -3.26 -0.45
CA HIS A 62 -10.56 -1.97 -0.23
C HIS A 62 -10.19 -1.76 1.23
N ARG A 63 -11.06 -2.18 2.12
CA ARG A 63 -10.76 -2.10 3.55
C ARG A 63 -9.56 -2.96 3.89
N HIS A 64 -9.53 -4.17 3.38
CA HIS A 64 -8.42 -5.08 3.62
C HIS A 64 -7.11 -4.46 3.14
N LEU A 65 -7.11 -3.90 1.92
CA LEU A 65 -5.90 -3.30 1.37
C LEU A 65 -5.47 -2.07 2.14
N ALA A 66 -6.42 -1.27 2.60
CA ALA A 66 -6.11 -0.09 3.39
C ALA A 66 -5.49 -0.48 4.74
N VAL A 67 -6.02 -1.52 5.38
CA VAL A 67 -5.49 -2.01 6.64
C VAL A 67 -4.07 -2.53 6.45
N ILE A 68 -3.84 -3.30 5.40
CA ILE A 68 -2.50 -3.82 5.11
C ILE A 68 -1.53 -2.67 4.81
N ASP A 69 -1.96 -1.71 4.02
CA ASP A 69 -1.13 -0.57 3.68
C ASP A 69 -0.70 0.21 4.93
N GLN A 70 -1.66 0.48 5.80
CA GLN A 70 -1.38 1.18 7.04
C GLN A 70 -0.45 0.38 7.95
N ALA A 71 -0.70 -0.92 8.08
CA ALA A 71 0.15 -1.78 8.90
C ALA A 71 1.58 -1.82 8.36
N CYS A 72 1.73 -1.86 7.03
CA CYS A 72 3.04 -1.85 6.42
C CYS A 72 3.78 -0.56 6.70
N ASN A 73 3.10 0.58 6.57
CA ASN A 73 3.72 1.87 6.82
C ASN A 73 4.16 2.01 8.27
N GLU A 74 3.32 1.57 9.21
CA GLU A 74 3.66 1.60 10.62
C GLU A 74 4.84 0.69 10.93
N ARG A 75 4.83 -0.51 10.35
CA ARG A 75 5.91 -1.46 10.57
C ARG A 75 7.22 -0.95 9.99
N MET A 76 7.16 -0.34 8.80
CA MET A 76 8.34 0.28 8.20
C MET A 76 8.94 1.33 9.12
N GLU A 77 8.11 2.17 9.69
CA GLU A 77 8.58 3.22 10.59
C GLU A 77 9.30 2.64 11.79
N ILE A 78 8.74 1.60 12.38
CA ILE A 78 9.34 0.95 13.53
C ILE A 78 10.67 0.30 13.17
N ILE A 79 10.69 -0.45 12.08
CA ILE A 79 11.91 -1.17 11.69
C ILE A 79 13.02 -0.21 11.28
N VAL A 80 12.68 0.80 10.50
CA VAL A 80 13.66 1.79 10.06
C VAL A 80 14.25 2.52 11.26
N SER A 81 13.39 2.93 12.20
CA SER A 81 13.87 3.62 13.40
C SER A 81 14.81 2.74 14.23
N ALA A 82 14.47 1.47 14.36
CA ALA A 82 15.31 0.54 15.11
C ALA A 82 16.66 0.35 14.43
N MET A 83 16.67 0.18 13.12
CA MET A 83 17.91 -0.01 12.37
C MET A 83 18.79 1.24 12.38
N VAL A 84 18.16 2.41 12.29
CA VAL A 84 18.88 3.67 12.35
C VAL A 84 19.63 3.79 13.67
N LYS A 85 19.00 3.44 14.76
CA LYS A 85 19.64 3.48 16.06
C LYS A 85 20.73 2.45 16.17
N GLN A 86 20.45 1.25 15.69
CA GLN A 86 21.41 0.14 15.80
C GLN A 86 22.66 0.39 14.99
N GLU A 87 22.52 0.97 13.81
CA GLU A 87 23.65 1.20 12.92
C GLU A 87 24.28 2.58 13.07
N GLY A 88 23.75 3.39 13.97
CA GLY A 88 24.35 4.69 14.24
C GLY A 88 24.22 5.69 13.11
N VAL A 89 23.15 5.61 12.34
CA VAL A 89 22.91 6.56 11.26
C VAL A 89 22.26 7.79 11.86
N THR A 90 23.08 8.81 12.09
CA THR A 90 22.63 9.99 12.84
C THR A 90 22.68 11.26 12.02
N GLU A 91 22.12 12.33 12.57
CA GLU A 91 22.21 13.64 11.96
C GLU A 91 23.65 14.12 11.87
N ALA A 92 24.47 13.68 12.81
CA ALA A 92 25.89 14.00 12.78
C ALA A 92 26.55 13.39 11.55
N LEU A 93 26.20 12.16 11.23
CA LEU A 93 26.71 11.51 10.04
C LEU A 93 26.24 12.24 8.79
N LYS A 94 25.00 12.65 8.77
CA LYS A 94 24.44 13.39 7.65
C LYS A 94 25.21 14.70 7.43
N ALA A 95 25.55 15.39 8.49
CA ALA A 95 26.29 16.63 8.41
C ALA A 95 27.74 16.40 7.97
N ALA A 96 28.35 15.29 8.44
CA ALA A 96 29.72 15.00 8.14
C ALA A 96 29.92 14.41 6.73
N ASP A 97 29.02 13.52 6.33
CA ASP A 97 29.13 12.84 5.03
C ASP A 97 27.74 12.51 4.56
N GLN A 98 27.16 13.42 3.80
CA GLN A 98 25.78 13.25 3.32
C GLN A 98 25.61 12.06 2.41
N MET A 99 26.60 11.81 1.56
CA MET A 99 26.49 10.68 0.63
C MET A 99 26.49 9.36 1.36
N GLU A 100 27.30 9.23 2.38
CA GLU A 100 27.33 8.03 3.19
C GLU A 100 26.02 7.86 3.95
N TRP A 101 25.48 8.96 4.47
CA TRP A 101 24.20 8.94 5.15
C TRP A 101 23.08 8.45 4.22
N VAL A 102 23.04 8.97 3.00
CA VAL A 102 22.04 8.57 2.00
C VAL A 102 22.18 7.09 1.68
N ARG A 103 23.39 6.64 1.49
CA ARG A 103 23.65 5.24 1.18
C ARG A 103 23.16 4.31 2.28
N ARG A 104 23.48 4.66 3.51
CA ARG A 104 23.06 3.86 4.65
C ARG A 104 21.55 3.87 4.85
N MET A 105 20.93 5.03 4.68
CA MET A 105 19.47 5.11 4.78
C MET A 105 18.78 4.29 3.71
N ASN A 106 19.30 4.34 2.48
CA ASN A 106 18.72 3.54 1.41
C ASN A 106 18.85 2.04 1.69
N SER A 107 19.97 1.63 2.24
CA SER A 107 20.18 0.23 2.62
C SER A 107 19.21 -0.20 3.71
N ILE A 108 19.04 0.66 4.71
CA ILE A 108 18.12 0.38 5.81
C ILE A 108 16.69 0.25 5.29
N ARG A 109 16.26 1.19 4.46
CA ARG A 109 14.91 1.16 3.91
C ARG A 109 14.67 -0.08 3.06
N SER A 110 15.65 -0.45 2.27
CA SER A 110 15.54 -1.64 1.43
C SER A 110 15.38 -2.90 2.25
N ARG A 111 16.17 -3.04 3.30
CA ARG A 111 16.08 -4.22 4.17
C ARG A 111 14.79 -4.24 4.96
N ALA A 112 14.37 -3.08 5.44
CA ALA A 112 13.10 -2.98 6.16
C ALA A 112 11.93 -3.32 5.26
N GLU A 113 11.96 -2.83 4.03
CA GLU A 113 10.91 -3.11 3.07
C GLU A 113 10.81 -4.60 2.77
N GLU A 114 11.94 -5.26 2.64
CA GLU A 114 11.96 -6.69 2.42
C GLU A 114 11.25 -7.45 3.55
N ILE A 115 11.53 -7.05 4.77
CA ILE A 115 10.90 -7.65 5.93
C ILE A 115 9.38 -7.42 5.91
N VAL A 116 8.98 -6.20 5.66
CA VAL A 116 7.57 -5.83 5.65
C VAL A 116 6.82 -6.55 4.53
N LEU A 117 7.41 -6.65 3.36
CA LEU A 117 6.79 -7.34 2.24
C LEU A 117 6.57 -8.81 2.56
N THR A 118 7.56 -9.42 3.16
CA THR A 118 7.46 -10.83 3.53
C THR A 118 6.43 -11.05 4.62
N GLU A 119 6.40 -10.19 5.61
CA GLU A 119 5.50 -10.36 6.75
C GLU A 119 4.05 -10.03 6.45
N LEU A 120 3.80 -9.00 5.67
CA LEU A 120 2.45 -8.46 5.53
C LEU A 120 1.88 -8.49 4.12
N VAL A 121 2.71 -8.31 3.12
CA VAL A 121 2.22 -8.23 1.75
C VAL A 121 2.11 -9.59 1.09
N TYR A 122 3.09 -10.42 1.29
CA TYR A 122 3.18 -11.74 0.65
C TYR A 122 2.86 -12.89 1.60
N GLU A 123 2.11 -12.61 2.56
CA GLU A 123 1.71 -13.62 3.52
C GLU A 123 0.74 -14.65 3.00
#